data_1752f2251aa26b939b698dd92cee4fb9
#
_entry.id   1752f2251aa26b939b698dd92cee4fb9
#
_cell.length_a   1.000
_cell.length_b   1.000
_cell.length_c   1.000
_cell.angle_alpha   90.00
_cell.angle_beta   90.00
_cell.angle_gamma   90.00
#
_symmetry.space_group_name_H-M   'P 1'
#
loop_
_entity.id
_entity.type
_entity.pdbx_description
1 polymer ?
#
loop_
_entity_poly.entity_id
_entity_poly.type
_entity_poly.pdbx_seq_one_letter_code
_entity_poly.pdbx_strand_id
1 'polypeptide(L)'
;MAKAEIDYTVADENIALIHHSYYPDIDVKTPVSFPQRIAWAVRPNAENLLVEVNKWLKQMISIEKLIYFVIYNKYYKNKNLFGKCIKSDFFTSRTGRISKYDDLIKRHAQTIHWDWKLLTSQIYQESQFNPQEKSWAGAKGLLQLMPKTGKEFGAKDLSNPDQNLKAGTAFLKWLNNYWKEIPHEQEKLKFVLASYNTGPGHVQDARRLAQKHGKDPNRWDDHVSEYLLKKSQKRFFTDEVVKFGYCRGEEPYNYVNEILDRYKQYKKFMIESDKTL
;
A
#
# COMPACT_ATOMS: atom_id res chain seq x y z
N MET A 1 -31.35 1.59 -4.47
CA MET A 1 -30.53 2.80 -4.58
C MET A 1 -29.60 2.73 -5.80
N ALA A 2 -28.44 2.10 -5.77
CA ALA A 2 -27.53 2.09 -6.92
C ALA A 2 -28.14 1.60 -8.25
N LYS A 3 -29.18 0.76 -8.20
CA LYS A 3 -29.97 0.30 -9.36
C LYS A 3 -31.31 1.02 -9.49
N ALA A 4 -31.54 2.11 -8.75
CA ALA A 4 -32.80 2.86 -8.68
C ALA A 4 -34.03 2.02 -8.24
N GLU A 5 -33.84 0.90 -7.55
CA GLU A 5 -34.92 0.05 -7.06
C GLU A 5 -35.56 0.60 -5.76
N ILE A 6 -34.80 1.37 -5.00
CA ILE A 6 -35.23 2.08 -3.78
C ILE A 6 -34.59 3.47 -3.73
N ASP A 7 -35.34 4.46 -3.23
CA ASP A 7 -34.88 5.84 -3.17
C ASP A 7 -34.02 6.12 -1.92
N TYR A 8 -34.39 5.55 -0.77
CA TYR A 8 -33.73 5.81 0.51
C TYR A 8 -33.48 4.52 1.28
N THR A 9 -32.41 4.52 2.05
CA THR A 9 -32.12 3.49 3.07
C THR A 9 -31.37 4.12 4.24
N VAL A 10 -31.45 3.50 5.40
CA VAL A 10 -30.67 3.90 6.59
C VAL A 10 -29.59 2.86 6.80
N ALA A 11 -28.37 3.31 6.99
CA ALA A 11 -27.22 2.46 7.25
C ALA A 11 -26.27 3.15 8.24
N ASP A 12 -25.40 2.37 8.86
CA ASP A 12 -24.27 2.90 9.63
C ASP A 12 -23.38 3.78 8.75
N GLU A 13 -22.90 4.91 9.30
CA GLU A 13 -22.08 5.88 8.55
C GLU A 13 -20.88 5.23 7.89
N ASN A 14 -20.17 4.34 8.60
CA ASN A 14 -18.99 3.68 8.07
C ASN A 14 -19.36 2.76 6.89
N ILE A 15 -20.49 2.07 6.97
CA ILE A 15 -21.00 1.21 5.89
C ILE A 15 -21.45 2.07 4.71
N ALA A 16 -22.18 3.15 4.97
CA ALA A 16 -22.63 4.09 3.94
C ALA A 16 -21.45 4.71 3.19
N LEU A 17 -20.39 5.13 3.90
CA LEU A 17 -19.16 5.66 3.33
C LEU A 17 -18.40 4.64 2.48
N ILE A 18 -18.36 3.37 2.89
CA ILE A 18 -17.79 2.28 2.10
C ILE A 18 -18.59 2.13 0.79
N HIS A 19 -19.94 2.05 0.88
CA HIS A 19 -20.78 1.92 -0.32
C HIS A 19 -20.72 3.15 -1.22
N HIS A 20 -20.63 4.36 -0.69
CA HIS A 20 -20.42 5.56 -1.50
C HIS A 20 -19.13 5.51 -2.32
N SER A 21 -18.10 4.81 -1.84
CA SER A 21 -16.86 4.63 -2.62
C SER A 21 -17.06 3.73 -3.86
N TYR A 22 -18.05 2.84 -3.84
CA TYR A 22 -18.43 1.98 -4.98
C TYR A 22 -19.51 2.62 -5.85
N TYR A 23 -20.40 3.40 -5.25
CA TYR A 23 -21.55 4.02 -5.90
C TYR A 23 -21.59 5.52 -5.56
N PRO A 24 -20.83 6.36 -6.25
CA PRO A 24 -20.68 7.78 -5.92
C PRO A 24 -21.96 8.60 -6.08
N ASP A 25 -22.92 8.09 -6.83
CA ASP A 25 -24.22 8.72 -7.02
C ASP A 25 -25.15 8.58 -5.80
N ILE A 26 -24.74 7.80 -4.78
CA ILE A 26 -25.44 7.70 -3.50
C ILE A 26 -25.01 8.87 -2.61
N ASP A 27 -25.95 9.73 -2.23
CA ASP A 27 -25.67 10.75 -1.20
C ASP A 27 -25.69 10.13 0.20
N VAL A 28 -24.59 10.31 0.94
CA VAL A 28 -24.39 9.80 2.30
C VAL A 28 -24.13 10.91 3.32
N LYS A 29 -24.40 12.18 2.94
CA LYS A 29 -24.06 13.34 3.78
C LYS A 29 -25.10 13.67 4.82
N THR A 30 -26.30 13.12 4.74
CA THR A 30 -27.40 13.44 5.64
C THR A 30 -27.43 12.50 6.84
N PRO A 31 -27.00 12.93 8.04
CA PRO A 31 -27.12 12.12 9.24
C PRO A 31 -28.59 12.10 9.69
N VAL A 32 -29.11 10.92 9.99
CA VAL A 32 -30.49 10.72 10.46
C VAL A 32 -30.59 10.50 11.97
N SER A 33 -29.43 10.36 12.66
CA SER A 33 -29.40 10.23 14.13
C SER A 33 -28.10 10.84 14.71
N PHE A 34 -28.09 10.96 16.05
CA PHE A 34 -26.85 11.30 16.77
C PHE A 34 -25.81 10.17 16.66
N PRO A 35 -24.50 10.49 16.74
CA PRO A 35 -23.46 9.49 16.77
C PRO A 35 -23.69 8.47 17.88
N GLN A 36 -23.80 7.20 17.50
CA GLN A 36 -23.98 6.11 18.45
C GLN A 36 -22.66 5.40 18.71
N ARG A 37 -22.43 5.04 19.98
CA ARG A 37 -21.26 4.24 20.34
C ARG A 37 -21.54 2.77 20.01
N ILE A 38 -20.73 2.20 19.12
CA ILE A 38 -20.74 0.78 18.83
C ILE A 38 -19.88 0.08 19.88
N ALA A 39 -20.43 -0.96 20.53
CA ALA A 39 -19.72 -1.76 21.51
C ALA A 39 -19.70 -3.24 21.08
N TRP A 40 -18.64 -3.93 21.44
CA TRP A 40 -18.62 -5.38 21.32
C TRP A 40 -19.45 -6.00 22.43
N ALA A 41 -20.27 -6.98 22.08
CA ALA A 41 -21.06 -7.71 23.04
C ALA A 41 -20.41 -9.08 23.31
N VAL A 42 -20.34 -9.44 24.59
CA VAL A 42 -19.93 -10.77 25.03
C VAL A 42 -21.11 -11.42 25.78
N ARG A 43 -21.17 -12.74 25.84
CA ARG A 43 -22.21 -13.45 26.59
C ARG A 43 -22.13 -13.09 28.09
N PRO A 44 -23.26 -13.07 28.83
CA PRO A 44 -23.33 -12.57 30.20
C PRO A 44 -22.36 -13.27 31.17
N ASN A 45 -22.07 -14.54 30.97
CA ASN A 45 -21.17 -15.34 31.85
C ASN A 45 -19.70 -15.33 31.40
N ALA A 46 -19.29 -14.41 30.54
CA ALA A 46 -17.92 -14.30 30.04
C ALA A 46 -17.18 -13.06 30.58
N GLU A 47 -17.27 -12.80 31.89
CA GLU A 47 -16.68 -11.62 32.53
C GLU A 47 -15.16 -11.51 32.30
N ASN A 48 -14.43 -12.63 32.39
CA ASN A 48 -12.99 -12.64 32.13
C ASN A 48 -12.67 -12.22 30.69
N LEU A 49 -13.45 -12.65 29.71
CA LEU A 49 -13.30 -12.24 28.32
C LEU A 49 -13.60 -10.75 28.15
N LEU A 50 -14.62 -10.22 28.84
CA LEU A 50 -14.95 -8.78 28.81
C LEU A 50 -13.78 -7.94 29.33
N VAL A 51 -13.17 -8.35 30.44
CA VAL A 51 -12.01 -7.67 31.03
C VAL A 51 -10.83 -7.65 30.07
N GLU A 52 -10.47 -8.79 29.48
CA GLU A 52 -9.33 -8.88 28.54
C GLU A 52 -9.60 -8.14 27.22
N VAL A 53 -10.82 -8.20 26.66
CA VAL A 53 -11.20 -7.43 25.48
C VAL A 53 -11.11 -5.92 25.76
N ASN A 54 -11.63 -5.43 26.89
CA ASN A 54 -11.55 -4.02 27.22
C ASN A 54 -10.11 -3.56 27.46
N LYS A 55 -9.27 -4.38 28.08
CA LYS A 55 -7.85 -4.12 28.28
C LYS A 55 -7.13 -4.02 26.94
N TRP A 56 -7.38 -4.97 26.04
CA TRP A 56 -6.80 -4.97 24.70
C TRP A 56 -7.26 -3.75 23.87
N LEU A 57 -8.56 -3.41 23.87
CA LEU A 57 -9.07 -2.23 23.18
C LEU A 57 -8.44 -0.94 23.74
N LYS A 58 -8.31 -0.82 25.05
CA LYS A 58 -7.64 0.33 25.69
C LYS A 58 -6.17 0.41 25.28
N GLN A 59 -5.48 -0.72 25.23
CA GLN A 59 -4.08 -0.80 24.78
C GLN A 59 -3.97 -0.35 23.30
N MET A 60 -4.78 -0.90 22.42
CA MET A 60 -4.79 -0.56 21.00
C MET A 60 -5.08 0.92 20.75
N ILE A 61 -6.08 1.49 21.42
CA ILE A 61 -6.50 2.87 21.18
C ILE A 61 -5.56 3.89 21.86
N SER A 62 -5.00 3.57 23.03
CA SER A 62 -4.25 4.53 23.84
C SER A 62 -2.73 4.38 23.71
N ILE A 63 -2.22 3.16 23.65
CA ILE A 63 -0.78 2.85 23.69
C ILE A 63 -0.28 2.54 22.27
N GLU A 64 -1.00 1.70 21.55
CA GLU A 64 -0.64 1.26 20.20
C GLU A 64 -1.41 2.04 19.12
N LYS A 65 -1.55 3.35 19.34
CA LYS A 65 -2.26 4.27 18.41
C LYS A 65 -1.84 4.09 16.95
N LEU A 66 -0.59 3.73 16.73
CA LEU A 66 -0.04 3.51 15.41
C LEU A 66 -0.68 2.29 14.73
N ILE A 67 -0.78 1.16 15.45
CA ILE A 67 -1.40 -0.07 14.93
C ILE A 67 -2.90 0.16 14.67
N TYR A 68 -3.59 0.80 15.63
CA TYR A 68 -4.99 1.20 15.45
C TYR A 68 -5.17 2.08 14.21
N PHE A 69 -4.31 3.10 14.04
CA PHE A 69 -4.35 4.02 12.89
C PHE A 69 -4.11 3.29 11.56
N VAL A 70 -3.15 2.37 11.51
CA VAL A 70 -2.87 1.54 10.33
C VAL A 70 -4.10 0.68 9.97
N ILE A 71 -4.68 -0.02 10.95
CA ILE A 71 -5.89 -0.84 10.75
C ILE A 71 -7.05 0.04 10.32
N TYR A 72 -7.30 1.15 11.02
CA TYR A 72 -8.39 2.07 10.71
C TYR A 72 -8.24 2.68 9.31
N ASN A 73 -7.05 3.14 8.93
CA ASN A 73 -6.81 3.65 7.59
C ASN A 73 -6.96 2.57 6.53
N LYS A 74 -6.47 1.35 6.79
CA LYS A 74 -6.58 0.23 5.87
C LYS A 74 -8.03 -0.11 5.54
N TYR A 75 -8.91 -0.15 6.53
CA TYR A 75 -10.28 -0.65 6.36
C TYR A 75 -11.33 0.44 6.23
N TYR A 76 -11.12 1.65 6.77
CA TYR A 76 -12.12 2.70 6.82
C TYR A 76 -11.76 4.00 6.10
N LYS A 77 -10.47 4.38 6.07
CA LYS A 77 -10.04 5.60 5.36
C LYS A 77 -9.55 5.38 3.96
N ASN A 78 -9.11 4.17 3.62
CA ASN A 78 -8.66 3.85 2.25
C ASN A 78 -9.88 3.71 1.31
N LYS A 79 -10.69 4.77 1.27
CA LYS A 79 -11.91 4.93 0.48
C LYS A 79 -11.69 4.77 -1.03
N ASN A 80 -10.45 4.60 -1.48
CA ASN A 80 -10.11 4.85 -2.85
C ASN A 80 -9.37 3.74 -3.58
N LEU A 81 -8.96 2.66 -2.91
CA LEU A 81 -8.20 1.62 -3.61
C LEU A 81 -9.10 0.88 -4.63
N PHE A 82 -10.27 0.47 -4.22
CA PHE A 82 -11.17 -0.28 -5.10
C PHE A 82 -11.96 0.64 -6.04
N GLY A 83 -12.57 1.72 -5.53
CA GLY A 83 -13.36 2.64 -6.31
C GLY A 83 -12.56 3.44 -7.35
N LYS A 84 -11.29 3.76 -7.07
CA LYS A 84 -10.40 4.43 -8.04
C LYS A 84 -9.85 3.47 -9.09
N CYS A 85 -9.62 2.20 -8.75
CA CYS A 85 -9.25 1.19 -9.75
C CYS A 85 -10.38 0.93 -10.75
N ILE A 86 -11.65 0.92 -10.30
CA ILE A 86 -12.83 0.74 -11.17
C ILE A 86 -13.16 2.03 -11.93
N LYS A 87 -12.84 3.21 -11.38
CA LYS A 87 -13.08 4.53 -11.98
C LYS A 87 -11.93 5.06 -12.85
N SER A 88 -10.85 4.32 -13.00
CA SER A 88 -9.90 4.67 -14.05
C SER A 88 -10.66 4.61 -15.37
N ASP A 89 -10.75 5.73 -16.09
CA ASP A 89 -11.36 5.84 -17.44
C ASP A 89 -10.77 4.81 -18.43
N PHE A 90 -9.78 4.05 -18.00
CA PHE A 90 -9.04 3.06 -18.76
C PHE A 90 -9.37 1.62 -18.35
N PHE A 91 -9.99 1.39 -17.17
CA PHE A 91 -10.37 0.04 -16.75
C PHE A 91 -11.71 -0.33 -17.40
N THR A 92 -11.67 -1.04 -18.49
CA THR A 92 -12.87 -1.63 -19.09
C THR A 92 -12.83 -3.14 -18.85
N SER A 93 -13.81 -3.64 -18.11
CA SER A 93 -14.05 -5.08 -17.92
C SER A 93 -14.18 -5.86 -19.24
N ARG A 94 -14.44 -5.17 -20.35
CA ARG A 94 -14.54 -5.72 -21.71
C ARG A 94 -13.20 -5.87 -22.43
N THR A 95 -12.15 -5.09 -22.10
CA THR A 95 -10.89 -5.09 -22.87
C THR A 95 -9.71 -5.68 -22.13
N GLY A 96 -9.87 -6.04 -20.84
CA GLY A 96 -8.76 -6.53 -20.01
C GLY A 96 -7.60 -5.53 -19.85
N ARG A 97 -7.84 -4.24 -20.14
CA ARG A 97 -6.84 -3.17 -19.97
C ARG A 97 -6.98 -2.48 -18.63
N ILE A 98 -5.85 -2.23 -17.96
CA ILE A 98 -5.76 -1.50 -16.70
C ILE A 98 -5.41 -0.03 -16.97
N SER A 99 -4.56 0.22 -17.96
CA SER A 99 -4.12 1.58 -18.33
C SER A 99 -3.81 1.69 -19.82
N LYS A 100 -3.68 2.91 -20.32
CA LYS A 100 -3.18 3.16 -21.68
C LYS A 100 -1.71 2.76 -21.87
N TYR A 101 -1.00 2.48 -20.79
CA TYR A 101 0.43 2.11 -20.79
C TYR A 101 0.67 0.60 -20.66
N ASP A 102 -0.37 -0.24 -20.68
CA ASP A 102 -0.23 -1.68 -20.42
C ASP A 102 0.82 -2.35 -21.28
N ASP A 103 0.85 -2.06 -22.61
CA ASP A 103 1.82 -2.66 -23.51
C ASP A 103 3.27 -2.21 -23.21
N LEU A 104 3.42 -0.96 -22.80
CA LEU A 104 4.70 -0.41 -22.37
C LEU A 104 5.14 -1.03 -21.05
N ILE A 105 4.22 -1.14 -20.08
CA ILE A 105 4.47 -1.73 -18.76
C ILE A 105 4.87 -3.21 -18.89
N LYS A 106 4.17 -3.99 -19.75
CA LYS A 106 4.49 -5.40 -20.03
C LYS A 106 5.93 -5.56 -20.54
N ARG A 107 6.35 -4.71 -21.50
CA ARG A 107 7.72 -4.75 -22.04
C ARG A 107 8.76 -4.51 -20.96
N HIS A 108 8.58 -3.48 -20.12
CA HIS A 108 9.51 -3.15 -19.06
C HIS A 108 9.48 -4.16 -17.89
N ALA A 109 8.33 -4.70 -17.54
CA ALA A 109 8.20 -5.74 -16.50
C ALA A 109 8.97 -7.01 -16.86
N GLN A 110 8.97 -7.41 -18.15
CA GLN A 110 9.75 -8.56 -18.63
C GLN A 110 11.25 -8.40 -18.38
N THR A 111 11.79 -7.18 -18.46
CA THR A 111 13.25 -6.93 -18.26
C THR A 111 13.73 -7.22 -16.84
N ILE A 112 12.79 -7.27 -15.90
CA ILE A 112 13.06 -7.52 -14.48
C ILE A 112 12.38 -8.80 -13.97
N HIS A 113 11.79 -9.61 -14.86
CA HIS A 113 11.07 -10.84 -14.56
C HIS A 113 9.91 -10.66 -13.57
N TRP A 114 9.25 -9.49 -13.59
CA TRP A 114 8.06 -9.22 -12.78
C TRP A 114 6.78 -9.49 -13.55
N ASP A 115 5.73 -9.93 -12.84
CA ASP A 115 4.37 -9.85 -13.37
C ASP A 115 4.03 -8.38 -13.65
N TRP A 116 3.64 -8.08 -14.88
CA TRP A 116 3.32 -6.72 -15.30
C TRP A 116 2.19 -6.08 -14.46
N LYS A 117 1.29 -6.88 -13.89
CA LYS A 117 0.23 -6.42 -13.00
C LYS A 117 0.80 -5.89 -11.67
N LEU A 118 1.92 -6.47 -11.20
CA LEU A 118 2.64 -5.96 -10.04
C LEU A 118 3.27 -4.60 -10.32
N LEU A 119 3.96 -4.46 -11.45
CA LEU A 119 4.53 -3.17 -11.88
C LEU A 119 3.42 -2.14 -12.10
N THR A 120 2.30 -2.53 -12.70
CA THR A 120 1.11 -1.68 -12.86
C THR A 120 0.56 -1.21 -11.52
N SER A 121 0.54 -2.08 -10.51
CA SER A 121 0.09 -1.75 -9.15
C SER A 121 0.99 -0.71 -8.49
N GLN A 122 2.30 -0.81 -8.72
CA GLN A 122 3.28 0.17 -8.24
C GLN A 122 3.13 1.52 -8.95
N ILE A 123 3.02 1.53 -10.29
CA ILE A 123 2.81 2.76 -11.07
C ILE A 123 1.55 3.49 -10.63
N TYR A 124 0.48 2.75 -10.37
CA TYR A 124 -0.73 3.37 -9.83
C TYR A 124 -0.50 4.02 -8.46
N GLN A 125 0.25 3.37 -7.59
CA GLN A 125 0.59 3.90 -6.25
C GLN A 125 1.41 5.18 -6.36
N GLU A 126 2.33 5.24 -7.31
CA GLU A 126 3.23 6.37 -7.51
C GLU A 126 2.57 7.58 -8.17
N SER A 127 1.82 7.37 -9.26
CA SER A 127 1.36 8.47 -10.11
C SER A 127 -0.09 8.38 -10.58
N GLN A 128 -0.81 7.31 -10.26
CA GLN A 128 -2.12 7.02 -10.84
C GLN A 128 -2.11 7.08 -12.38
N PHE A 129 -1.02 6.61 -12.99
CA PHE A 129 -0.74 6.66 -14.43
C PHE A 129 -0.57 8.06 -15.03
N ASN A 130 -0.34 9.10 -14.21
CA ASN A 130 -0.06 10.44 -14.69
C ASN A 130 1.45 10.62 -14.96
N PRO A 131 1.91 10.71 -16.23
CA PRO A 131 3.32 10.87 -16.54
C PRO A 131 3.89 12.24 -16.17
N GLN A 132 3.00 13.23 -15.94
CA GLN A 132 3.37 14.60 -15.54
C GLN A 132 3.35 14.77 -14.01
N GLU A 133 3.07 13.68 -13.25
CA GLU A 133 3.00 13.77 -11.80
C GLU A 133 4.33 14.21 -11.22
N LYS A 134 4.24 15.14 -10.27
CA LYS A 134 5.39 15.67 -9.54
C LYS A 134 5.07 15.74 -8.07
N SER A 135 5.82 15.02 -7.26
CA SER A 135 5.67 15.10 -5.81
C SER A 135 6.23 16.41 -5.24
N TRP A 136 5.82 16.74 -4.02
CA TRP A 136 6.39 17.88 -3.27
C TRP A 136 7.91 17.76 -3.06
N ALA A 137 8.45 16.52 -2.97
CA ALA A 137 9.88 16.25 -2.85
C ALA A 137 10.63 16.31 -4.18
N GLY A 138 9.91 16.49 -5.30
CA GLY A 138 10.48 16.59 -6.64
C GLY A 138 10.62 15.30 -7.42
N ALA A 139 10.05 14.17 -6.95
CA ALA A 139 9.94 12.95 -7.73
C ALA A 139 9.01 13.16 -8.94
N LYS A 140 9.27 12.48 -10.06
CA LYS A 140 8.56 12.73 -11.33
C LYS A 140 8.18 11.46 -12.08
N GLY A 141 7.06 11.56 -12.81
CA GLY A 141 6.63 10.60 -13.81
C GLY A 141 5.93 9.37 -13.27
N LEU A 142 5.75 8.37 -14.11
CA LEU A 142 4.94 7.18 -13.81
C LEU A 142 5.40 6.41 -12.55
N LEU A 143 6.70 6.26 -12.35
CA LEU A 143 7.32 5.58 -11.20
C LEU A 143 7.93 6.56 -10.20
N GLN A 144 7.56 7.84 -10.25
CA GLN A 144 7.96 8.88 -9.29
C GLN A 144 9.46 8.83 -8.92
N LEU A 145 10.31 8.85 -9.94
CA LEU A 145 11.74 8.85 -9.72
C LEU A 145 12.26 10.22 -9.29
N MET A 146 13.11 10.23 -8.27
CA MET A 146 13.90 11.42 -7.95
C MET A 146 14.84 11.75 -9.13
N PRO A 147 15.05 13.03 -9.47
CA PRO A 147 15.91 13.42 -10.60
C PRO A 147 17.30 12.81 -10.57
N LYS A 148 17.90 12.70 -9.37
CA LYS A 148 19.22 12.06 -9.19
C LYS A 148 19.16 10.58 -9.57
N THR A 149 18.19 9.85 -9.05
CA THR A 149 17.98 8.42 -9.34
C THR A 149 17.70 8.22 -10.84
N GLY A 150 16.80 9.03 -11.42
CA GLY A 150 16.49 8.95 -12.84
C GLY A 150 17.74 9.11 -13.73
N LYS A 151 18.58 10.10 -13.42
CA LYS A 151 19.84 10.33 -14.14
C LYS A 151 20.82 9.17 -13.98
N GLU A 152 20.95 8.64 -12.77
CA GLU A 152 21.82 7.48 -12.44
C GLU A 152 21.43 6.23 -13.25
N PHE A 153 20.12 6.01 -13.42
CA PHE A 153 19.59 4.89 -14.20
C PHE A 153 19.26 5.25 -15.67
N GLY A 154 19.79 6.37 -16.17
CA GLY A 154 19.86 6.69 -17.60
C GLY A 154 18.67 7.43 -18.19
N ALA A 155 17.73 7.96 -17.38
CA ALA A 155 16.66 8.81 -17.86
C ALA A 155 17.17 10.24 -18.12
N LYS A 156 16.84 10.79 -19.29
CA LYS A 156 17.05 12.20 -19.63
C LYS A 156 15.81 13.05 -19.34
N ASP A 157 14.62 12.46 -19.56
CA ASP A 157 13.34 13.08 -19.30
C ASP A 157 12.44 12.10 -18.52
N LEU A 158 12.17 12.44 -17.25
CA LEU A 158 11.32 11.65 -16.36
C LEU A 158 9.82 11.81 -16.65
N SER A 159 9.41 12.79 -17.43
CA SER A 159 8.02 12.95 -17.88
C SER A 159 7.70 12.10 -19.12
N ASN A 160 8.75 11.58 -19.77
CA ASN A 160 8.59 10.62 -20.85
C ASN A 160 8.31 9.22 -20.26
N PRO A 161 7.15 8.60 -20.58
CA PRO A 161 6.77 7.31 -19.99
C PRO A 161 7.78 6.18 -20.19
N ASP A 162 8.35 6.06 -21.39
CA ASP A 162 9.28 4.99 -21.72
C ASP A 162 10.62 5.15 -20.95
N GLN A 163 11.18 6.36 -20.92
CA GLN A 163 12.40 6.64 -20.17
C GLN A 163 12.21 6.47 -18.66
N ASN A 164 11.07 6.90 -18.15
CA ASN A 164 10.72 6.76 -16.73
C ASN A 164 10.61 5.28 -16.34
N LEU A 165 9.88 4.47 -17.11
CA LEU A 165 9.75 3.03 -16.87
C LEU A 165 11.09 2.30 -17.01
N LYS A 166 11.88 2.64 -18.01
CA LYS A 166 13.22 2.05 -18.20
C LYS A 166 14.12 2.31 -17.00
N ALA A 167 14.19 3.55 -16.54
CA ALA A 167 15.01 3.90 -15.38
C ALA A 167 14.47 3.30 -14.09
N GLY A 168 13.14 3.34 -13.89
CA GLY A 168 12.50 2.78 -12.69
C GLY A 168 12.65 1.27 -12.59
N THR A 169 12.49 0.54 -13.70
CA THR A 169 12.73 -0.91 -13.70
C THR A 169 14.21 -1.25 -13.50
N ALA A 170 15.14 -0.45 -14.03
CA ALA A 170 16.56 -0.62 -13.76
C ALA A 170 16.87 -0.40 -12.26
N PHE A 171 16.26 0.58 -11.62
CA PHE A 171 16.38 0.79 -10.17
C PHE A 171 15.77 -0.37 -9.37
N LEU A 172 14.60 -0.88 -9.76
CA LEU A 172 14.00 -2.07 -9.13
C LEU A 172 14.89 -3.30 -9.26
N LYS A 173 15.53 -3.50 -10.42
CA LYS A 173 16.49 -4.58 -10.62
C LYS A 173 17.71 -4.44 -9.71
N TRP A 174 18.22 -3.22 -9.54
CA TRP A 174 19.29 -2.92 -8.61
C TRP A 174 18.88 -3.23 -7.16
N LEU A 175 17.69 -2.81 -6.73
CA LEU A 175 17.15 -3.13 -5.40
C LEU A 175 16.97 -4.63 -5.19
N ASN A 176 16.47 -5.35 -6.20
CA ASN A 176 16.31 -6.81 -6.13
C ASN A 176 17.67 -7.50 -5.94
N ASN A 177 18.72 -7.01 -6.62
CA ASN A 177 20.09 -7.51 -6.42
C ASN A 177 20.67 -7.08 -5.06
N TYR A 178 20.34 -5.90 -4.56
CA TYR A 178 20.75 -5.44 -3.23
C TYR A 178 20.24 -6.39 -2.13
N TRP A 179 19.01 -6.92 -2.29
CA TRP A 179 18.39 -7.86 -1.37
C TRP A 179 18.55 -9.34 -1.78
N LYS A 180 19.57 -9.68 -2.57
CA LYS A 180 19.80 -11.05 -3.05
C LYS A 180 19.96 -12.10 -1.95
N GLU A 181 20.38 -11.68 -0.76
CA GLU A 181 20.54 -12.53 0.42
C GLU A 181 19.22 -12.96 1.07
N ILE A 182 18.08 -12.32 0.76
CA ILE A 182 16.78 -12.75 1.24
C ILE A 182 16.35 -13.98 0.43
N PRO A 183 16.21 -15.18 1.09
CA PRO A 183 16.06 -16.43 0.36
C PRO A 183 14.69 -16.62 -0.29
N HIS A 184 13.64 -16.04 0.27
CA HIS A 184 12.27 -16.19 -0.19
C HIS A 184 11.85 -15.01 -1.07
N GLU A 185 11.53 -15.28 -2.34
CA GLU A 185 11.18 -14.24 -3.33
C GLU A 185 10.01 -13.35 -2.90
N GLN A 186 8.98 -13.93 -2.25
CA GLN A 186 7.83 -13.15 -1.77
C GLN A 186 8.22 -12.19 -0.63
N GLU A 187 9.12 -12.60 0.26
CA GLU A 187 9.67 -11.72 1.28
C GLU A 187 10.57 -10.66 0.63
N LYS A 188 11.51 -11.07 -0.22
CA LYS A 188 12.42 -10.16 -0.94
C LYS A 188 11.66 -9.05 -1.67
N LEU A 189 10.53 -9.36 -2.30
CA LEU A 189 9.68 -8.38 -2.96
C LEU A 189 9.23 -7.26 -2.00
N LYS A 190 8.85 -7.60 -0.77
CA LYS A 190 8.43 -6.60 0.23
C LYS A 190 9.59 -5.68 0.64
N PHE A 191 10.81 -6.23 0.79
CA PHE A 191 12.03 -5.45 1.02
C PHE A 191 12.35 -4.52 -0.15
N VAL A 192 12.19 -4.99 -1.37
CA VAL A 192 12.39 -4.18 -2.60
C VAL A 192 11.40 -3.03 -2.65
N LEU A 193 10.11 -3.29 -2.47
CA LEU A 193 9.06 -2.26 -2.48
C LEU A 193 9.26 -1.22 -1.37
N ALA A 194 9.54 -1.66 -0.14
CA ALA A 194 9.81 -0.75 0.96
C ALA A 194 11.05 0.12 0.70
N SER A 195 12.10 -0.50 0.13
CA SER A 195 13.34 0.21 -0.21
C SER A 195 13.16 1.20 -1.35
N TYR A 196 12.26 0.92 -2.28
CA TYR A 196 11.92 1.85 -3.35
C TYR A 196 11.32 3.15 -2.78
N ASN A 197 10.43 3.03 -1.81
CA ASN A 197 9.76 4.17 -1.18
C ASN A 197 10.68 4.96 -0.23
N THR A 198 11.37 4.26 0.70
CA THR A 198 12.10 4.95 1.79
C THR A 198 13.63 4.87 1.68
N GLY A 199 14.13 4.14 0.70
CA GLY A 199 15.55 3.83 0.55
C GLY A 199 16.00 2.59 1.31
N PRO A 200 16.96 1.81 0.74
CA PRO A 200 17.41 0.53 1.32
C PRO A 200 18.10 0.69 2.67
N GLY A 201 18.68 1.85 2.96
CA GLY A 201 19.35 2.12 4.24
C GLY A 201 18.40 2.06 5.43
N HIS A 202 17.18 2.62 5.32
CA HIS A 202 16.18 2.57 6.38
C HIS A 202 15.64 1.15 6.59
N VAL A 203 15.45 0.40 5.53
CA VAL A 203 15.04 -1.01 5.60
C VAL A 203 16.13 -1.87 6.21
N GLN A 204 17.41 -1.60 5.89
CA GLN A 204 18.54 -2.29 6.52
C GLN A 204 18.67 -1.97 8.01
N ASP A 205 18.36 -0.75 8.44
CA ASP A 205 18.27 -0.41 9.87
C ASP A 205 17.17 -1.21 10.56
N ALA A 206 15.99 -1.32 9.94
CA ALA A 206 14.89 -2.11 10.48
C ALA A 206 15.26 -3.59 10.61
N ARG A 207 16.03 -4.15 9.66
CA ARG A 207 16.59 -5.51 9.75
C ARG A 207 17.51 -5.68 10.95
N ARG A 208 18.44 -4.74 11.15
CA ARG A 208 19.38 -4.78 12.30
C ARG A 208 18.63 -4.69 13.63
N LEU A 209 17.63 -3.82 13.72
CA LEU A 209 16.77 -3.73 14.89
C LEU A 209 15.98 -5.03 15.13
N ALA A 210 15.38 -5.61 14.08
CA ALA A 210 14.67 -6.89 14.18
C ALA A 210 15.60 -7.98 14.72
N GLN A 211 16.80 -8.11 14.16
CA GLN A 211 17.80 -9.08 14.59
C GLN A 211 18.22 -8.86 16.05
N LYS A 212 18.50 -7.61 16.46
CA LYS A 212 18.84 -7.26 17.84
C LYS A 212 17.77 -7.67 18.86
N HIS A 213 16.51 -7.64 18.42
CA HIS A 213 15.35 -8.01 19.26
C HIS A 213 14.87 -9.45 19.05
N GLY A 214 15.69 -10.34 18.50
CA GLY A 214 15.38 -11.77 18.36
C GLY A 214 14.36 -12.12 17.29
N LYS A 215 14.11 -11.20 16.34
CA LYS A 215 13.25 -11.44 15.18
C LYS A 215 14.07 -11.87 13.97
N ASP A 216 13.42 -12.58 13.03
CA ASP A 216 14.06 -13.00 11.80
C ASP A 216 14.29 -11.78 10.86
N PRO A 217 15.55 -11.41 10.56
CA PRO A 217 15.84 -10.27 9.71
C PRO A 217 15.52 -10.50 8.23
N ASN A 218 15.16 -11.71 7.83
CA ASN A 218 14.81 -12.07 6.46
C ASN A 218 13.31 -12.21 6.22
N ARG A 219 12.49 -12.02 7.27
CA ARG A 219 11.03 -11.99 7.19
C ARG A 219 10.52 -10.57 7.35
N TRP A 220 9.60 -10.21 6.48
CA TRP A 220 8.97 -8.89 6.50
C TRP A 220 7.85 -8.79 7.54
N ASP A 221 6.78 -9.62 7.37
CA ASP A 221 5.58 -9.53 8.20
C ASP A 221 5.88 -9.92 9.64
N ASP A 222 5.47 -9.08 10.61
CA ASP A 222 5.64 -9.24 12.05
C ASP A 222 7.12 -9.32 12.52
N HIS A 223 8.06 -9.05 11.62
CA HIS A 223 9.49 -9.03 11.89
C HIS A 223 10.09 -7.67 11.51
N VAL A 224 10.60 -7.51 10.28
CA VAL A 224 11.29 -6.29 9.86
C VAL A 224 10.32 -5.11 9.70
N SER A 225 9.12 -5.34 9.22
CA SER A 225 8.08 -4.32 9.09
C SER A 225 7.70 -3.66 10.43
N GLU A 226 7.67 -4.44 11.51
CA GLU A 226 7.43 -3.95 12.87
C GLU A 226 8.49 -2.93 13.29
N TYR A 227 9.76 -3.22 13.02
CA TYR A 227 10.86 -2.33 13.39
C TYR A 227 11.00 -1.13 12.45
N LEU A 228 10.58 -1.26 11.23
CA LEU A 228 10.45 -0.11 10.33
C LEU A 228 9.41 0.88 10.85
N LEU A 229 8.26 0.41 11.31
CA LEU A 229 7.24 1.22 11.99
C LEU A 229 7.79 1.88 13.26
N LYS A 230 8.50 1.12 14.10
CA LYS A 230 9.09 1.60 15.35
C LYS A 230 10.20 2.63 15.15
N LYS A 231 10.82 2.71 13.96
CA LYS A 231 11.84 3.72 13.64
C LYS A 231 11.36 5.18 13.69
N SER A 232 10.08 5.44 13.80
CA SER A 232 9.53 6.77 14.12
C SER A 232 9.71 7.16 15.60
N GLN A 233 10.04 6.21 16.48
CA GLN A 233 10.19 6.44 17.91
C GLN A 233 11.67 6.66 18.28
N LYS A 234 11.94 7.65 19.15
CA LYS A 234 13.31 8.05 19.51
C LYS A 234 14.19 6.89 19.95
N ARG A 235 13.68 6.01 20.85
CA ARG A 235 14.41 4.85 21.38
C ARG A 235 14.91 3.88 20.29
N PHE A 236 14.27 3.85 19.10
CA PHE A 236 14.68 2.98 18.02
C PHE A 236 15.55 3.68 16.99
N PHE A 237 15.23 4.93 16.58
CA PHE A 237 16.06 5.60 15.58
C PHE A 237 17.41 6.11 16.13
N THR A 238 17.58 6.20 17.47
CA THR A 238 18.87 6.51 18.12
C THR A 238 19.60 5.26 18.62
N ASP A 239 19.09 4.06 18.33
CA ASP A 239 19.75 2.81 18.71
C ASP A 239 21.12 2.67 18.01
N GLU A 240 22.10 2.05 18.67
CA GLU A 240 23.47 1.90 18.17
C GLU A 240 23.59 1.15 16.82
N VAL A 241 22.63 0.24 16.54
CA VAL A 241 22.61 -0.52 15.28
C VAL A 241 22.01 0.27 14.11
N VAL A 242 21.41 1.42 14.39
CA VAL A 242 20.77 2.29 13.38
C VAL A 242 21.79 3.25 12.78
N LYS A 243 21.92 3.27 11.47
CA LYS A 243 22.88 4.11 10.74
C LYS A 243 22.23 5.27 9.98
N PHE A 244 20.95 5.15 9.65
CA PHE A 244 20.21 6.12 8.81
C PHE A 244 19.19 6.95 9.64
N GLY A 245 19.16 6.77 10.97
CA GLY A 245 18.37 7.58 11.87
C GLY A 245 16.85 7.44 11.70
N TYR A 246 16.14 8.55 11.89
CA TYR A 246 14.68 8.62 11.85
C TYR A 246 14.09 8.17 10.50
N CYS A 247 12.99 7.43 10.56
CA CYS A 247 12.17 7.08 9.42
C CYS A 247 10.68 7.10 9.82
N ARG A 248 9.84 7.71 8.99
CA ARG A 248 8.39 7.60 9.11
C ARG A 248 7.91 6.27 8.56
N GLY A 249 8.09 5.21 9.36
CA GLY A 249 7.91 3.82 8.92
C GLY A 249 6.50 3.43 8.45
N GLU A 250 5.48 4.23 8.77
CA GLU A 250 4.11 4.01 8.29
C GLU A 250 3.99 4.11 6.76
N GLU A 251 4.71 5.04 6.17
CA GLU A 251 4.63 5.30 4.73
C GLU A 251 5.12 4.10 3.91
N PRO A 252 6.36 3.60 4.09
CA PRO A 252 6.81 2.40 3.37
C PRO A 252 6.05 1.13 3.76
N TYR A 253 5.55 1.01 5.00
CA TYR A 253 4.71 -0.11 5.41
C TYR A 253 3.40 -0.15 4.62
N ASN A 254 2.68 0.99 4.56
CA ASN A 254 1.43 1.10 3.82
C ASN A 254 1.67 0.94 2.31
N TYR A 255 2.75 1.50 1.78
CA TYR A 255 3.16 1.39 0.38
C TYR A 255 3.26 -0.07 -0.07
N VAL A 256 3.96 -0.91 0.70
CA VAL A 256 4.08 -2.35 0.42
C VAL A 256 2.72 -3.03 0.40
N ASN A 257 1.91 -2.82 1.44
CA ASN A 257 0.60 -3.48 1.57
C ASN A 257 -0.36 -3.05 0.46
N GLU A 258 -0.44 -1.76 0.16
CA GLU A 258 -1.34 -1.22 -0.86
C GLU A 258 -1.00 -1.72 -2.27
N ILE A 259 0.28 -1.83 -2.61
CA ILE A 259 0.72 -2.39 -3.89
C ILE A 259 0.37 -3.88 -3.98
N LEU A 260 0.66 -4.65 -2.95
CA LEU A 260 0.40 -6.09 -2.97
C LEU A 260 -1.10 -6.41 -2.97
N ASP A 261 -1.91 -5.65 -2.26
CA ASP A 261 -3.36 -5.84 -2.25
C ASP A 261 -3.97 -5.48 -3.62
N ARG A 262 -3.53 -4.38 -4.25
CA ARG A 262 -3.93 -4.00 -5.61
C ARG A 262 -3.48 -5.04 -6.64
N TYR A 263 -2.28 -5.57 -6.50
CA TYR A 263 -1.79 -6.64 -7.36
C TYR A 263 -2.66 -7.90 -7.30
N LYS A 264 -3.07 -8.32 -6.08
CA LYS A 264 -4.01 -9.45 -5.91
C LYS A 264 -5.34 -9.17 -6.63
N GLN A 265 -5.84 -7.94 -6.53
CA GLN A 265 -7.08 -7.53 -7.20
C GLN A 265 -6.93 -7.58 -8.73
N TYR A 266 -5.87 -7.00 -9.30
CA TYR A 266 -5.62 -7.06 -10.74
C TYR A 266 -5.52 -8.49 -11.26
N LYS A 267 -4.90 -9.40 -10.50
CA LYS A 267 -4.87 -10.83 -10.85
C LYS A 267 -6.26 -11.45 -10.89
N LYS A 268 -7.09 -11.18 -9.88
CA LYS A 268 -8.45 -11.74 -9.81
C LYS A 268 -9.32 -11.28 -10.97
N PHE A 269 -9.33 -9.99 -11.26
CA PHE A 269 -10.15 -9.41 -12.33
C PHE A 269 -9.79 -9.94 -13.71
N MET A 270 -8.51 -10.12 -14.00
CA MET A 270 -8.10 -10.58 -15.32
C MET A 270 -8.39 -12.07 -15.57
N ILE A 271 -8.43 -12.88 -14.50
CA ILE A 271 -8.87 -14.29 -14.61
C ILE A 271 -10.38 -14.36 -14.89
N GLU A 272 -11.17 -13.43 -14.36
CA GLU A 272 -12.60 -13.38 -14.59
C GLU A 272 -12.94 -12.90 -16.01
N SER A 273 -12.15 -11.97 -16.58
CA SER A 273 -12.32 -11.51 -17.97
C SER A 273 -11.94 -12.57 -19.00
N ASP A 274 -10.94 -13.40 -18.74
CA ASP A 274 -10.54 -14.51 -19.63
C ASP A 274 -11.54 -15.67 -19.64
N LYS A 275 -12.43 -15.76 -18.65
CA LYS A 275 -13.49 -16.79 -18.57
C LYS A 275 -14.81 -16.36 -19.23
N THR A 276 -14.94 -15.11 -19.64
CA THR A 276 -16.18 -14.51 -20.17
C THR A 276 -16.07 -14.27 -21.69
N LEU A 277 -14.95 -14.62 -22.31
CA LEU A 277 -14.70 -14.71 -23.75
C LEU A 277 -14.68 -16.18 -24.19
#